data_864a1d7b21780f0b91007531959d6884
#
_entry.id   864a1d7b21780f0b91007531959d6884
#
_cell.length_a   1.000
_cell.length_b   1.000
_cell.length_c   1.000
_cell.angle_alpha   90.00
_cell.angle_beta   90.00
_cell.angle_gamma   90.00
#
_symmetry.space_group_name_H-M   'P 1'
#
loop_
_entity.id
_entity.type
_entity.pdbx_description
1 polymer ?
#
loop_
_entity_poly.entity_id
_entity_poly.type
_entity_poly.pdbx_seq_one_letter_code
_entity_poly.pdbx_strand_id
1 'polypeptide(L)' 'MMELLLIVCLQVSPDRCEERSIGLYPEMTAMACLMKAQPQIAVWSETHPGLRVARFTCRDRATRITRA' A
#
# COMPACT_ATOMS: atom_id res chain seq x y z
N MET A 1 8.53 -10.82 5.30
CA MET A 1 8.63 -9.43 4.84
C MET A 1 7.25 -8.88 4.52
N MET A 2 6.87 -7.80 5.17
CA MET A 2 5.59 -7.17 4.95
C MET A 2 5.66 -6.14 3.85
N GLU A 3 4.66 -6.11 3.00
CA GLU A 3 4.58 -5.15 1.91
C GLU A 3 3.30 -4.33 2.05
N LEU A 4 3.43 -3.01 1.99
CA LEU A 4 2.28 -2.12 2.04
C LEU A 4 1.84 -1.80 0.62
N LEU A 5 0.62 -2.20 0.31
CA LEU A 5 0.04 -2.03 -1.02
C LEU A 5 -1.11 -1.04 -0.97
N LEU A 6 -1.15 -0.17 -1.96
CA LEU A 6 -2.24 0.78 -2.12
C LEU A 6 -2.98 0.50 -3.42
N ILE A 7 -4.29 0.61 -3.35
CA ILE A 7 -5.11 0.67 -4.57
C ILE A 7 -5.42 2.14 -4.77
N VAL A 8 -4.89 2.72 -5.83
CA VAL A 8 -5.04 4.14 -6.09
C VAL A 8 -5.81 4.35 -7.38
N CYS A 9 -6.61 5.40 -7.40
CA CYS A 9 -7.45 5.71 -8.54
C CYS A 9 -7.23 7.16 -8.96
N LEU A 10 -7.37 7.43 -10.25
CA LEU A 10 -7.26 8.79 -10.75
C LEU A 10 -8.43 9.62 -10.26
N GLN A 11 -8.15 10.84 -9.81
CA GLN A 11 -9.22 11.71 -9.35
C GLN A 11 -10.15 12.12 -10.50
N VAL A 12 -9.58 12.31 -11.68
CA VAL A 12 -10.37 12.71 -12.84
C VAL A 12 -11.09 11.53 -13.48
N SER A 13 -10.67 10.31 -13.19
CA SER A 13 -11.30 9.09 -13.71
C SER A 13 -11.31 8.05 -12.61
N PRO A 14 -12.27 8.10 -11.69
CA PRO A 14 -12.25 7.22 -10.51
C PRO A 14 -12.36 5.73 -10.83
N ASP A 15 -12.76 5.38 -12.04
CA ASP A 15 -12.81 3.98 -12.44
C ASP A 15 -11.46 3.46 -12.92
N ARG A 16 -10.46 4.31 -13.03
CA ARG A 16 -9.11 3.91 -13.42
C ARG A 16 -8.24 3.78 -12.19
N CYS A 17 -8.01 2.55 -11.78
CA CYS A 17 -7.27 2.26 -10.57
C CYS A 17 -6.11 1.32 -10.84
N GLU A 18 -5.10 1.39 -10.00
CA GLU A 18 -3.95 0.50 -10.11
C GLU A 18 -3.40 0.21 -8.73
N GLU A 19 -2.59 -0.84 -8.64
CA GLU A 19 -1.98 -1.27 -7.40
C GLU A 19 -0.56 -0.70 -7.32
N ARG A 20 -0.22 -0.12 -6.18
CA ARG A 20 1.10 0.44 -5.94
C ARG A 20 1.68 -0.12 -4.65
N SER A 21 2.93 -0.54 -4.71
CA SER A 21 3.66 -0.98 -3.52
C SER A 21 4.51 0.19 -3.03
N ILE A 22 4.30 0.61 -1.78
CA ILE A 22 5.00 1.79 -1.28
C ILE A 22 5.91 1.52 -0.11
N GLY A 23 6.00 0.28 0.38
CA GLY A 23 6.91 0.01 1.47
C GLY A 23 7.13 -1.47 1.66
N LEU A 24 8.35 -1.80 2.07
CA LEU A 24 8.73 -3.16 2.42
C LEU A 24 9.33 -3.14 3.81
N TYR A 25 8.81 -3.98 4.71
CA TYR A 25 9.22 -4.01 6.11
C TYR A 25 9.63 -5.42 6.49
N PRO A 26 10.94 -5.69 6.59
CA PRO A 26 11.42 -7.08 6.74
C PRO A 26 10.94 -7.78 7.99
N GLU A 27 10.82 -7.08 9.10
CA GLU A 27 10.51 -7.73 10.36
C GLU A 27 9.30 -7.14 11.05
N MET A 28 8.28 -6.80 10.27
CA MET A 28 7.11 -6.16 10.80
C MET A 28 5.93 -7.12 10.75
N THR A 29 5.12 -7.13 11.79
CA THR A 29 3.88 -7.89 11.78
C THR A 29 2.83 -7.19 10.95
N ALA A 30 1.77 -7.93 10.59
CA ALA A 30 0.68 -7.32 9.84
C ALA A 30 0.03 -6.18 10.61
N MET A 31 -0.14 -6.34 11.92
CA MET A 31 -0.72 -5.30 12.75
C MET A 31 0.13 -4.05 12.76
N ALA A 32 1.45 -4.21 12.93
CA ALA A 32 2.34 -3.06 12.93
C ALA A 32 2.34 -2.36 11.58
N CYS A 33 2.27 -3.13 10.50
CA CYS A 33 2.20 -2.55 9.16
C CYS A 33 0.94 -1.70 9.01
N LEU A 34 -0.20 -2.21 9.47
CA LEU A 34 -1.45 -1.46 9.39
C LEU A 34 -1.39 -0.17 10.20
N MET A 35 -0.76 -0.22 11.38
CA MET A 35 -0.65 0.97 12.21
C MET A 35 0.25 2.02 11.57
N LYS A 36 1.28 1.59 10.88
CA LYS A 36 2.19 2.53 10.23
C LYS A 36 1.67 3.01 8.87
N ALA A 37 0.65 2.36 8.34
CA ALA A 37 0.15 2.69 7.03
C ALA A 37 -0.43 4.11 6.95
N GLN A 38 -1.14 4.53 8.00
CA GLN A 38 -1.82 5.82 7.96
C GLN A 38 -0.88 6.99 7.69
N PRO A 39 0.19 7.18 8.48
CA PRO A 39 1.08 8.31 8.20
C PRO A 39 1.80 8.17 6.88
N GLN A 40 2.12 6.94 6.46
CA GLN A 40 2.80 6.77 5.18
C GLN A 40 1.89 7.09 4.01
N ILE A 41 0.62 6.71 4.11
CA ILE A 41 -0.35 7.04 3.07
C ILE A 41 -0.54 8.54 2.98
N ALA A 42 -0.57 9.22 4.13
CA ALA A 42 -0.73 10.67 4.14
C ALA A 42 0.41 11.36 3.40
N VAL A 43 1.65 10.96 3.67
CA VAL A 43 2.81 11.53 2.99
C VAL A 43 2.76 11.21 1.51
N TRP A 44 2.45 9.96 1.17
CA TRP A 44 2.39 9.55 -0.23
C TRP A 44 1.35 10.35 -0.99
N SER A 45 0.20 10.58 -0.38
CA SER A 45 -0.87 11.33 -1.02
C SER A 45 -0.47 12.78 -1.31
N GLU A 46 0.33 13.37 -0.43
CA GLU A 46 0.77 14.74 -0.62
C GLU A 46 1.68 14.88 -1.84
N THR A 47 2.41 13.83 -2.18
CA THR A 47 3.31 13.86 -3.32
C THR A 47 2.65 13.35 -4.60
N HIS A 48 1.39 12.90 -4.52
CA HIS A 48 0.67 12.39 -5.68
C HIS A 48 -0.75 12.97 -5.71
N PRO A 49 -0.89 14.29 -5.89
CA PRO A 49 -2.20 14.94 -5.75
C PRO A 49 -3.23 14.51 -6.78
N GLY A 50 -2.81 13.96 -7.92
CA GLY A 50 -3.75 13.50 -8.92
C GLY A 50 -4.33 12.12 -8.65
N LEU A 51 -3.89 11.46 -7.57
CA LEU A 51 -4.31 10.11 -7.25
C LEU A 51 -5.01 10.09 -5.91
N ARG A 52 -5.98 9.16 -5.78
CA ARG A 52 -6.71 8.97 -4.55
C ARG A 52 -6.53 7.53 -4.09
N VAL A 53 -6.22 7.35 -2.82
CA VAL A 53 -6.07 6.01 -2.25
C VAL A 53 -7.45 5.46 -1.94
N ALA A 54 -7.87 4.43 -2.69
CA ALA A 54 -9.15 3.80 -2.47
C ALA A 54 -9.11 2.83 -1.30
N ARG A 55 -7.99 2.10 -1.16
CA ARG A 55 -7.81 1.22 -0.02
C ARG A 55 -6.35 0.80 0.07
N PHE A 56 -6.01 0.17 1.17
CA PHE A 56 -4.65 -0.32 1.39
C PHE A 56 -4.71 -1.67 2.08
N THR A 57 -3.60 -2.41 1.94
CA THR A 57 -3.47 -3.70 2.60
C THR A 57 -2.02 -3.98 2.87
N CYS A 58 -1.76 -4.79 3.89
CA CYS A 58 -0.42 -5.27 4.20
C CYS A 58 -0.36 -6.75 3.88
N ARG A 59 0.62 -7.13 3.08
CA ARG A 59 0.76 -8.49 2.59
C ARG A 59 2.13 -9.02 2.89
N ASP A 60 2.20 -10.31 3.21
CA ASP A 60 3.48 -10.97 3.49
C ASP A 60 4.02 -11.58 2.20
N ARG A 61 5.04 -10.94 1.63
CA ARG A 61 5.63 -11.42 0.39
C ARG A 61 6.33 -12.74 0.54
N ALA A 62 6.92 -12.99 1.72
CA ALA A 62 7.65 -14.23 1.94
C ALA A 62 6.70 -15.42 1.86
N THR A 63 5.50 -15.27 2.38
CA THR A 63 4.52 -16.34 2.31
C THR A 63 4.18 -16.70 0.88
N ARG A 64 4.06 -15.72 0.03
CA ARG A 64 3.78 -15.97 -1.38
C ARG A 64 4.91 -16.72 -2.07
N ILE A 65 6.13 -16.34 -1.77
CA ILE A 65 7.30 -16.95 -2.38
C ILE A 65 7.42 -18.42 -1.98
N THR A 66 7.17 -18.70 -0.71
CA THR A 66 7.30 -20.05 -0.21
C THR A 66 6.32 -21.02 -0.87
N ARG A 67 5.21 -20.51 -1.33
CA ARG A 67 4.21 -21.39 -1.91
C ARG A 67 4.53 -21.82 -3.32
N ALA A 68 5.41 -21.10 -3.95
CA ALA A 68 5.83 -21.49 -5.28
C ALA A 68 6.62 -22.77 -5.24
#